data_c8799f05a93bde83826187c9f671989e
#
_entry.id   c8799f05a93bde83826187c9f671989e
#
_cell.length_a   1.000
_cell.length_b   1.000
_cell.length_c   1.000
_cell.angle_alpha   90.00
_cell.angle_beta   90.00
_cell.angle_gamma   90.00
#
_symmetry.space_group_name_H-M   'P 1'
#
loop_
_entity.id
_entity.type
_entity.pdbx_description
1 polymer ?
#
loop_
_entity_poly.entity_id
_entity_poly.type
_entity_poly.pdbx_seq_one_letter_code
_entity_poly.pdbx_strand_id
1 'polypeptide(L)'
;YKGADASGLGKPLKSILHGDPSMKIFTAAVAPAGIRLSAEIADGMFPIFMSPERFDVFADDLNSGFAKAGSGKSLADFEIAPIVPLAMGDDIEACRMPIRRHLALYIGGMGAPGKNFYNDYAKRLGFEEAAVKMQQLYLTGKKAEAEAAVPEELIDAIALVGPAARIKERLAVWKDAARQGKVSSLLLSGGSSVDALRFVAEEVL
;
A
#
# COMPACT_ATOMS: atom_id res chain seq x y z
N TYR A 1 30.18 -12.55 2.88
CA TYR A 1 30.44 -11.12 2.71
C TYR A 1 31.92 -10.88 2.39
N LYS A 2 32.17 -10.10 1.35
CA LYS A 2 33.52 -9.80 0.84
C LYS A 2 33.82 -8.29 0.79
N GLY A 3 33.14 -7.50 1.60
CA GLY A 3 33.38 -6.05 1.71
C GLY A 3 34.74 -5.72 2.26
N ALA A 4 35.19 -4.47 2.11
CA ALA A 4 36.52 -4.02 2.58
C ALA A 4 36.71 -4.17 4.09
N ASP A 5 35.63 -4.22 4.85
CA ASP A 5 35.57 -4.41 6.31
C ASP A 5 35.33 -5.87 6.72
N ALA A 6 35.34 -6.82 5.77
CA ALA A 6 35.13 -8.23 6.07
C ALA A 6 36.29 -8.82 6.85
N SER A 7 35.99 -9.62 7.88
CA SER A 7 37.02 -10.32 8.67
C SER A 7 37.80 -11.39 7.90
N GLY A 8 37.35 -11.77 6.72
CA GLY A 8 37.91 -12.87 5.93
C GLY A 8 37.57 -14.28 6.46
N LEU A 9 36.89 -14.36 7.59
CA LEU A 9 36.56 -15.64 8.24
C LEU A 9 35.23 -16.25 7.74
N GLY A 10 34.48 -15.50 6.90
CA GLY A 10 33.20 -15.93 6.38
C GLY A 10 33.32 -17.10 5.42
N LYS A 11 32.46 -18.08 5.56
CA LYS A 11 32.26 -19.17 4.60
C LYS A 11 31.01 -18.92 3.78
N PRO A 12 30.94 -19.37 2.52
CA PRO A 12 29.69 -19.33 1.76
C PRO A 12 28.58 -20.03 2.53
N LEU A 13 27.45 -19.36 2.69
CA LEU A 13 26.26 -19.97 3.25
C LEU A 13 25.80 -21.09 2.31
N LYS A 14 25.68 -22.29 2.83
CA LYS A 14 25.12 -23.45 2.12
C LYS A 14 23.72 -23.72 2.67
N SER A 15 22.72 -23.57 1.85
CA SER A 15 21.35 -23.97 2.19
C SER A 15 21.07 -25.37 1.66
N ILE A 16 20.34 -26.16 2.42
CA ILE A 16 19.74 -27.43 1.98
C ILE A 16 18.39 -27.20 1.29
N LEU A 17 17.90 -25.97 1.33
CA LEU A 17 16.65 -25.58 0.65
C LEU A 17 16.98 -25.30 -0.82
N HIS A 18 16.23 -25.97 -1.69
CA HIS A 18 16.25 -25.72 -3.14
C HIS A 18 15.02 -24.88 -3.47
N GLY A 19 15.21 -23.58 -3.65
CA GLY A 19 14.13 -22.67 -4.07
C GLY A 19 13.78 -22.88 -5.54
N ASP A 20 12.52 -22.71 -5.87
CA ASP A 20 12.09 -22.64 -7.26
C ASP A 20 12.44 -21.26 -7.84
N PRO A 21 13.29 -21.17 -8.90
CA PRO A 21 13.68 -19.90 -9.49
C PRO A 21 12.50 -19.16 -10.17
N SER A 22 11.36 -19.82 -10.41
CA SER A 22 10.15 -19.20 -10.92
C SER A 22 9.29 -18.52 -9.85
N MET A 23 9.64 -18.69 -8.57
CA MET A 23 8.92 -18.07 -7.46
C MET A 23 9.04 -16.54 -7.52
N LYS A 24 7.90 -15.86 -7.64
CA LYS A 24 7.86 -14.40 -7.69
C LYS A 24 8.19 -13.77 -6.34
N ILE A 25 8.97 -12.71 -6.37
CA ILE A 25 9.37 -11.93 -5.19
C ILE A 25 8.70 -10.57 -5.24
N PHE A 26 7.96 -10.25 -4.19
CA PHE A 26 7.30 -8.96 -4.02
C PHE A 26 7.94 -8.19 -2.88
N THR A 27 7.95 -6.87 -2.99
CA THR A 27 8.44 -5.97 -1.95
C THR A 27 7.34 -5.00 -1.52
N ALA A 28 7.36 -4.58 -0.25
CA ALA A 28 6.44 -3.55 0.26
C ALA A 28 7.09 -2.17 0.09
N ALA A 29 6.42 -1.26 -0.62
CA ALA A 29 6.94 0.08 -0.84
C ALA A 29 5.82 1.10 -1.08
N VAL A 30 5.99 2.30 -0.50
CA VAL A 30 5.21 3.51 -0.79
C VAL A 30 6.10 4.76 -0.89
N ALA A 31 7.35 4.67 -0.43
CA ALA A 31 8.32 5.76 -0.56
C ALA A 31 9.03 5.69 -1.93
N PRO A 32 9.39 6.82 -2.55
CA PRO A 32 9.98 6.88 -3.88
C PRO A 32 11.17 5.94 -4.09
N ALA A 33 12.12 5.92 -3.16
CA ALA A 33 13.30 5.06 -3.27
C ALA A 33 12.94 3.56 -3.23
N GLY A 34 11.95 3.19 -2.38
CA GLY A 34 11.45 1.82 -2.28
C GLY A 34 10.71 1.40 -3.56
N ILE A 35 9.88 2.29 -4.13
CA ILE A 35 9.16 2.02 -5.38
C ILE A 35 10.16 1.78 -6.54
N ARG A 36 11.16 2.65 -6.68
CA ARG A 36 12.23 2.48 -7.69
C ARG A 36 12.97 1.15 -7.52
N LEU A 37 13.34 0.81 -6.27
CA LEU A 37 14.02 -0.44 -5.98
C LEU A 37 13.13 -1.65 -6.32
N SER A 38 11.85 -1.62 -5.92
CA SER A 38 10.88 -2.67 -6.26
C SER A 38 10.80 -2.90 -7.77
N ALA A 39 10.63 -1.82 -8.53
CA ALA A 39 10.56 -1.87 -9.98
C ALA A 39 11.87 -2.39 -10.62
N GLU A 40 13.03 -2.09 -10.03
CA GLU A 40 14.33 -2.56 -10.51
C GLU A 40 14.53 -4.06 -10.33
N ILE A 41 14.27 -4.59 -9.12
CA ILE A 41 14.74 -5.94 -8.72
C ILE A 41 13.66 -6.97 -8.45
N ALA A 42 12.39 -6.58 -8.25
CA ALA A 42 11.32 -7.48 -7.84
C ALA A 42 10.36 -7.80 -9.00
N ASP A 43 9.52 -8.82 -8.81
CA ASP A 43 8.46 -9.20 -9.74
C ASP A 43 7.17 -8.42 -9.50
N GLY A 44 7.07 -7.78 -8.33
CA GLY A 44 5.92 -6.97 -7.97
C GLY A 44 6.09 -6.21 -6.66
N MET A 45 5.05 -5.47 -6.28
CA MET A 45 5.02 -4.74 -5.02
C MET A 45 3.65 -4.79 -4.31
N PHE A 46 3.70 -4.61 -2.98
CA PHE A 46 2.55 -4.50 -2.08
C PHE A 46 2.45 -3.08 -1.52
N PRO A 47 1.85 -2.12 -2.22
CA PRO A 47 1.63 -0.80 -1.66
C PRO A 47 0.48 -0.83 -0.65
N ILE A 48 0.68 -0.18 0.51
CA ILE A 48 -0.38 0.10 1.46
C ILE A 48 -0.99 1.47 1.17
N PHE A 49 -2.26 1.67 1.50
CA PHE A 49 -2.97 2.95 1.32
C PHE A 49 -2.96 3.47 -0.12
N MET A 50 -2.95 2.58 -1.09
CA MET A 50 -3.02 2.95 -2.49
C MET A 50 -4.43 3.42 -2.85
N SER A 51 -4.52 4.56 -3.56
CA SER A 51 -5.73 4.97 -4.27
C SER A 51 -5.58 4.63 -5.75
N PRO A 52 -6.52 3.90 -6.37
CA PRO A 52 -6.45 3.57 -7.79
C PRO A 52 -6.51 4.81 -8.69
N GLU A 53 -7.17 5.88 -8.24
CA GLU A 53 -7.25 7.16 -8.96
C GLU A 53 -5.93 7.95 -8.93
N ARG A 54 -5.08 7.68 -7.93
CA ARG A 54 -3.82 8.37 -7.72
C ARG A 54 -2.61 7.50 -8.04
N PHE A 55 -2.73 6.69 -9.09
CA PHE A 55 -1.60 5.90 -9.60
C PHE A 55 -0.42 6.77 -10.05
N ASP A 56 -0.69 8.02 -10.42
CA ASP A 56 0.32 9.02 -10.79
C ASP A 56 1.45 9.14 -9.78
N VAL A 57 1.16 8.99 -8.47
CA VAL A 57 2.17 9.09 -7.40
C VAL A 57 3.23 7.98 -7.43
N PHE A 58 3.02 6.93 -8.22
CA PHE A 58 3.95 5.81 -8.41
C PHE A 58 4.64 5.84 -9.78
N ALA A 59 4.02 6.43 -10.79
CA ALA A 59 4.36 6.24 -12.20
C ALA A 59 5.82 6.57 -12.53
N ASP A 60 6.31 7.75 -12.11
CA ASP A 60 7.68 8.19 -12.42
C ASP A 60 8.73 7.31 -11.72
N ASP A 61 8.47 6.92 -10.47
CA ASP A 61 9.37 6.07 -9.70
C ASP A 61 9.41 4.64 -10.26
N LEU A 62 8.28 4.09 -10.68
CA LEU A 62 8.22 2.80 -11.36
C LEU A 62 9.00 2.84 -12.67
N ASN A 63 8.75 3.83 -13.53
CA ASN A 63 9.45 3.98 -14.80
C ASN A 63 10.97 4.13 -14.61
N SER A 64 11.39 4.89 -13.59
CA SER A 64 12.82 5.03 -13.24
C SER A 64 13.45 3.70 -12.82
N GLY A 65 12.73 2.90 -12.03
CA GLY A 65 13.18 1.57 -11.62
C GLY A 65 13.24 0.58 -12.78
N PHE A 66 12.24 0.54 -13.65
CA PHE A 66 12.23 -0.30 -14.86
C PHE A 66 13.37 0.04 -15.82
N ALA A 67 13.62 1.33 -16.04
CA ALA A 67 14.76 1.76 -16.86
C ALA A 67 16.10 1.27 -16.30
N LYS A 68 16.26 1.27 -14.97
CA LYS A 68 17.47 0.81 -14.29
C LYS A 68 17.62 -0.71 -14.31
N ALA A 69 16.53 -1.47 -14.33
CA ALA A 69 16.54 -2.92 -14.48
C ALA A 69 17.17 -3.39 -15.82
N GLY A 70 17.08 -2.57 -16.88
CA GLY A 70 17.78 -2.75 -18.18
C GLY A 70 17.03 -3.79 -18.99
N SER A 71 16.56 -4.74 -18.96
CA SER A 71 16.00 -5.86 -19.74
C SER A 71 14.73 -5.55 -20.56
N GLY A 72 14.38 -4.27 -20.72
CA GLY A 72 13.11 -3.85 -21.32
C GLY A 72 11.91 -4.05 -20.39
N LYS A 73 12.15 -4.24 -19.10
CA LYS A 73 11.11 -4.40 -18.07
C LYS A 73 10.16 -3.21 -18.05
N SER A 74 8.90 -3.48 -17.89
CA SER A 74 7.82 -2.51 -17.92
C SER A 74 6.73 -2.85 -16.91
N LEU A 75 5.68 -2.03 -16.85
CA LEU A 75 4.51 -2.32 -16.02
C LEU A 75 3.80 -3.64 -16.44
N ALA A 76 3.94 -4.08 -17.69
CA ALA A 76 3.38 -5.35 -18.14
C ALA A 76 4.07 -6.59 -17.53
N ASP A 77 5.31 -6.40 -17.05
CA ASP A 77 6.12 -7.46 -16.43
C ASP A 77 6.15 -7.35 -14.90
N PHE A 78 5.33 -6.47 -14.32
CA PHE A 78 5.39 -6.14 -12.90
C PHE A 78 4.00 -6.14 -12.26
N GLU A 79 3.85 -6.88 -11.19
CA GLU A 79 2.57 -7.00 -10.50
C GLU A 79 2.43 -5.99 -9.36
N ILE A 80 1.30 -5.29 -9.32
CA ILE A 80 0.95 -4.39 -8.23
C ILE A 80 -0.24 -4.96 -7.49
N ALA A 81 -0.03 -5.36 -6.24
CA ALA A 81 -1.03 -5.99 -5.38
C ALA A 81 -1.25 -5.14 -4.11
N PRO A 82 -2.04 -4.06 -4.18
CA PRO A 82 -2.28 -3.19 -3.03
C PRO A 82 -2.98 -3.90 -1.88
N ILE A 83 -2.59 -3.54 -0.65
CA ILE A 83 -3.28 -3.95 0.57
C ILE A 83 -4.48 -3.02 0.76
N VAL A 84 -5.68 -3.56 0.59
CA VAL A 84 -6.95 -2.81 0.62
C VAL A 84 -7.77 -3.23 1.83
N PRO A 85 -8.04 -2.31 2.78
CA PRO A 85 -8.93 -2.59 3.90
C PRO A 85 -10.34 -2.87 3.42
N LEU A 86 -10.97 -3.94 3.94
CA LEU A 86 -12.36 -4.30 3.68
C LEU A 86 -13.15 -4.31 4.98
N ALA A 87 -14.22 -3.52 5.04
CA ALA A 87 -15.18 -3.53 6.14
C ALA A 87 -16.60 -3.35 5.60
N MET A 88 -17.35 -4.44 5.49
CA MET A 88 -18.72 -4.46 4.99
C MET A 88 -19.72 -4.41 6.13
N GLY A 89 -20.69 -3.49 6.06
CA GLY A 89 -21.75 -3.32 7.03
C GLY A 89 -22.60 -2.09 6.71
N ASP A 90 -23.82 -2.03 7.29
CA ASP A 90 -24.77 -0.94 7.05
C ASP A 90 -24.35 0.37 7.75
N ASP A 91 -23.68 0.27 8.90
CA ASP A 91 -23.13 1.43 9.62
C ASP A 91 -21.75 1.76 9.06
N ILE A 92 -21.72 2.75 8.18
CA ILE A 92 -20.48 3.18 7.49
C ILE A 92 -19.44 3.74 8.47
N GLU A 93 -19.85 4.42 9.53
CA GLU A 93 -18.92 4.97 10.53
C GLU A 93 -18.28 3.87 11.36
N ALA A 94 -19.05 2.85 11.72
CA ALA A 94 -18.49 1.65 12.35
C ALA A 94 -17.48 0.94 11.43
N CYS A 95 -17.76 0.89 10.11
CA CYS A 95 -16.84 0.33 9.12
C CYS A 95 -15.56 1.17 8.93
N ARG A 96 -15.65 2.49 8.97
CA ARG A 96 -14.53 3.42 8.84
C ARG A 96 -13.62 3.47 10.08
N MET A 97 -14.16 3.26 11.26
CA MET A 97 -13.45 3.48 12.53
C MET A 97 -12.12 2.72 12.65
N PRO A 98 -12.03 1.41 12.37
CA PRO A 98 -10.75 0.68 12.42
C PRO A 98 -9.71 1.25 11.45
N ILE A 99 -10.13 1.67 10.25
CA ILE A 99 -9.26 2.23 9.23
C ILE A 99 -8.78 3.61 9.63
N ARG A 100 -9.67 4.42 10.19
CA ARG A 100 -9.36 5.75 10.75
C ARG A 100 -8.25 5.68 11.81
N ARG A 101 -8.36 4.73 12.75
CA ARG A 101 -7.32 4.48 13.77
C ARG A 101 -6.01 4.05 13.15
N HIS A 102 -6.06 3.19 12.17
CA HIS A 102 -4.87 2.69 11.46
C HIS A 102 -4.16 3.82 10.72
N LEU A 103 -4.89 4.66 9.98
CA LEU A 103 -4.35 5.83 9.29
C LEU A 103 -3.75 6.85 10.26
N ALA A 104 -4.44 7.16 11.36
CA ALA A 104 -3.93 8.08 12.38
C ALA A 104 -2.60 7.58 12.99
N LEU A 105 -2.48 6.27 13.26
CA LEU A 105 -1.25 5.67 13.75
C LEU A 105 -0.12 5.80 12.71
N TYR A 106 -0.36 5.41 11.47
CA TYR A 106 0.70 5.36 10.45
C TYR A 106 1.11 6.77 10.00
N ILE A 107 0.14 7.60 9.65
CA ILE A 107 0.40 8.96 9.14
C ILE A 107 0.85 9.89 10.27
N GLY A 108 0.28 9.69 11.48
CA GLY A 108 0.58 10.53 12.64
C GLY A 108 1.74 10.04 13.50
N GLY A 109 1.84 8.72 13.77
CA GLY A 109 2.66 8.17 14.85
C GLY A 109 3.91 7.42 14.44
N MET A 110 4.09 6.99 13.17
CA MET A 110 5.19 6.10 12.77
C MET A 110 6.54 6.81 12.52
N GLY A 111 6.68 8.07 12.91
CA GLY A 111 7.93 8.79 12.80
C GLY A 111 7.83 10.25 13.21
N ALA A 112 8.97 10.87 13.51
CA ALA A 112 9.08 12.30 13.76
C ALA A 112 8.74 13.12 12.49
N PRO A 113 8.44 14.43 12.63
CA PRO A 113 8.25 15.32 11.48
C PRO A 113 9.44 15.24 10.52
N GLY A 114 9.16 15.05 9.21
CA GLY A 114 10.17 14.87 8.17
C GLY A 114 10.87 13.50 8.18
N LYS A 115 10.44 12.56 9.02
CA LYS A 115 10.98 11.19 9.12
C LYS A 115 9.89 10.12 9.09
N ASN A 116 8.68 10.47 8.65
CA ASN A 116 7.56 9.56 8.51
C ASN A 116 7.15 9.48 7.03
N PHE A 117 7.59 8.43 6.34
CA PHE A 117 7.29 8.24 4.92
C PHE A 117 5.80 7.99 4.63
N TYR A 118 5.00 7.53 5.59
CA TYR A 118 3.54 7.45 5.44
C TYR A 118 2.89 8.83 5.44
N ASN A 119 3.40 9.75 6.27
CA ASN A 119 2.97 11.14 6.27
C ASN A 119 3.29 11.82 4.94
N ASP A 120 4.53 11.63 4.44
CA ASP A 120 4.95 12.17 3.15
C ASP A 120 4.17 11.53 1.99
N TYR A 121 3.79 10.26 2.11
CA TYR A 121 2.96 9.59 1.14
C TYR A 121 1.52 10.15 1.12
N ALA A 122 0.91 10.38 2.28
CA ALA A 122 -0.41 11.00 2.38
C ALA A 122 -0.44 12.41 1.75
N LYS A 123 0.64 13.19 1.91
CA LYS A 123 0.81 14.49 1.23
C LYS A 123 0.82 14.34 -0.29
N ARG A 124 1.56 13.36 -0.83
CA ARG A 124 1.58 13.07 -2.27
C ARG A 124 0.21 12.64 -2.81
N LEU A 125 -0.60 11.98 -1.99
CA LEU A 125 -2.00 11.65 -2.32
C LEU A 125 -2.92 12.89 -2.35
N GLY A 126 -2.45 14.06 -1.89
CA GLY A 126 -3.22 15.30 -1.87
C GLY A 126 -3.81 15.66 -0.51
N PHE A 127 -3.43 14.95 0.56
CA PHE A 127 -3.96 15.17 1.91
C PHE A 127 -2.93 15.84 2.85
N GLU A 128 -2.22 16.87 2.35
CA GLU A 128 -1.12 17.50 3.09
C GLU A 128 -1.56 18.12 4.41
N GLU A 129 -2.61 18.92 4.40
CA GLU A 129 -3.12 19.59 5.61
C GLU A 129 -3.54 18.57 6.69
N ALA A 130 -4.27 17.53 6.27
CA ALA A 130 -4.69 16.46 7.16
C ALA A 130 -3.48 15.67 7.71
N ALA A 131 -2.49 15.36 6.89
CA ALA A 131 -1.29 14.64 7.29
C ALA A 131 -0.49 15.40 8.34
N VAL A 132 -0.30 16.72 8.16
CA VAL A 132 0.37 17.59 9.13
C VAL A 132 -0.40 17.63 10.45
N LYS A 133 -1.72 17.85 10.38
CA LYS A 133 -2.59 17.92 11.56
C LYS A 133 -2.61 16.62 12.34
N MET A 134 -2.78 15.47 11.66
CA MET A 134 -2.74 14.15 12.29
C MET A 134 -1.42 13.92 13.01
N GLN A 135 -0.28 14.24 12.40
CA GLN A 135 1.03 14.03 13.01
C GLN A 135 1.23 14.93 14.24
N GLN A 136 0.87 16.20 14.16
CA GLN A 136 0.94 17.12 15.29
C GLN A 136 0.12 16.63 16.49
N LEU A 137 -1.12 16.23 16.25
CA LEU A 137 -2.01 15.74 17.29
C LEU A 137 -1.51 14.41 17.88
N TYR A 138 -1.11 13.48 17.04
CA TYR A 138 -0.66 12.16 17.48
C TYR A 138 0.61 12.24 18.35
N LEU A 139 1.61 13.00 17.91
CA LEU A 139 2.89 13.16 18.63
C LEU A 139 2.75 13.95 19.93
N THR A 140 1.69 14.76 20.07
CA THR A 140 1.37 15.46 21.35
C THR A 140 0.45 14.63 22.27
N GLY A 141 0.20 13.34 21.94
CA GLY A 141 -0.60 12.44 22.78
C GLY A 141 -2.11 12.55 22.55
N LYS A 142 -2.57 13.43 21.67
CA LYS A 142 -3.98 13.67 21.35
C LYS A 142 -4.49 12.68 20.30
N LYS A 143 -4.40 11.37 20.59
CA LYS A 143 -4.68 10.31 19.63
C LYS A 143 -6.11 10.33 19.10
N ALA A 144 -7.10 10.55 19.97
CA ALA A 144 -8.51 10.64 19.57
C ALA A 144 -8.77 11.82 18.61
N GLU A 145 -8.13 12.97 18.86
CA GLU A 145 -8.22 14.12 17.97
C GLU A 145 -7.51 13.85 16.63
N ALA A 146 -6.38 13.10 16.64
CA ALA A 146 -5.69 12.68 15.43
C ALA A 146 -6.55 11.71 14.59
N GLU A 147 -7.26 10.77 15.23
CA GLU A 147 -8.24 9.90 14.57
C GLU A 147 -9.38 10.72 13.95
N ALA A 148 -9.92 11.69 14.67
CA ALA A 148 -10.97 12.57 14.16
C ALA A 148 -10.49 13.49 13.02
N ALA A 149 -9.20 13.73 12.91
CA ALA A 149 -8.62 14.53 11.82
C ALA A 149 -8.38 13.76 10.52
N VAL A 150 -8.62 12.43 10.49
CA VAL A 150 -8.53 11.63 9.26
C VAL A 150 -9.72 11.96 8.35
N PRO A 151 -9.49 12.46 7.12
CA PRO A 151 -10.57 12.75 6.19
C PRO A 151 -11.28 11.47 5.74
N GLU A 152 -12.59 11.53 5.58
CA GLU A 152 -13.37 10.42 5.04
C GLU A 152 -12.97 10.09 3.60
N GLU A 153 -12.67 11.11 2.81
CA GLU A 153 -12.20 10.99 1.44
C GLU A 153 -10.91 10.18 1.33
N LEU A 154 -10.00 10.30 2.31
CA LEU A 154 -8.80 9.47 2.36
C LEU A 154 -9.15 8.00 2.61
N ILE A 155 -10.06 7.72 3.55
CA ILE A 155 -10.52 6.36 3.83
C ILE A 155 -11.17 5.77 2.59
N ASP A 156 -12.09 6.51 1.99
CA ASP A 156 -12.86 6.09 0.81
C ASP A 156 -11.97 5.89 -0.43
N ALA A 157 -10.86 6.65 -0.54
CA ALA A 157 -9.91 6.49 -1.62
C ALA A 157 -9.11 5.17 -1.58
N ILE A 158 -8.87 4.62 -0.39
CA ILE A 158 -7.94 3.49 -0.18
C ILE A 158 -8.62 2.19 0.27
N ALA A 159 -9.91 2.22 0.61
CA ALA A 159 -10.58 1.12 1.28
C ALA A 159 -11.94 0.76 0.63
N LEU A 160 -12.42 -0.43 0.95
CA LEU A 160 -13.75 -0.93 0.61
C LEU A 160 -14.59 -0.94 1.89
N VAL A 161 -15.41 0.11 2.11
CA VAL A 161 -16.14 0.30 3.38
C VAL A 161 -17.60 0.59 3.15
N GLY A 162 -18.45 0.07 4.05
CA GLY A 162 -19.87 0.33 4.10
C GLY A 162 -20.75 -0.77 3.51
N PRO A 163 -22.00 -0.45 3.11
CA PRO A 163 -22.92 -1.42 2.52
C PRO A 163 -22.42 -2.02 1.21
N ALA A 164 -22.90 -3.22 0.88
CA ALA A 164 -22.52 -3.96 -0.32
C ALA A 164 -22.61 -3.12 -1.61
N ALA A 165 -23.66 -2.33 -1.78
CA ALA A 165 -23.82 -1.47 -2.96
C ALA A 165 -22.67 -0.46 -3.10
N ARG A 166 -22.25 0.17 -2.00
CA ARG A 166 -21.12 1.11 -1.98
C ARG A 166 -19.80 0.42 -2.29
N ILE A 167 -19.57 -0.76 -1.73
CA ILE A 167 -18.37 -1.55 -2.02
C ILE A 167 -18.33 -1.92 -3.51
N LYS A 168 -19.45 -2.32 -4.10
CA LYS A 168 -19.56 -2.61 -5.52
C LYS A 168 -19.20 -1.41 -6.42
N GLU A 169 -19.71 -0.22 -6.10
CA GLU A 169 -19.35 1.02 -6.80
C GLU A 169 -17.84 1.29 -6.71
N ARG A 170 -17.26 1.13 -5.51
CA ARG A 170 -15.83 1.34 -5.30
C ARG A 170 -14.97 0.29 -6.04
N LEU A 171 -15.42 -0.97 -6.08
CA LEU A 171 -14.76 -2.05 -6.84
C LEU A 171 -14.72 -1.77 -8.34
N ALA A 172 -15.69 -1.05 -8.90
CA ALA A 172 -15.66 -0.66 -10.31
C ALA A 172 -14.42 0.17 -10.64
N VAL A 173 -14.02 1.09 -9.76
CA VAL A 173 -12.80 1.90 -9.92
C VAL A 173 -11.54 1.05 -9.88
N TRP A 174 -11.47 0.07 -8.98
CA TRP A 174 -10.37 -0.90 -8.92
C TRP A 174 -10.30 -1.76 -10.16
N LYS A 175 -11.45 -2.22 -10.67
CA LYS A 175 -11.51 -2.96 -11.95
C LYS A 175 -11.01 -2.14 -13.13
N ASP A 176 -11.31 -0.85 -13.18
CA ASP A 176 -10.81 0.03 -14.23
C ASP A 176 -9.29 0.21 -14.13
N ALA A 177 -8.76 0.35 -12.93
CA ALA A 177 -7.30 0.37 -12.72
C ALA A 177 -6.65 -0.95 -13.16
N ALA A 178 -7.29 -2.09 -12.89
CA ALA A 178 -6.80 -3.40 -13.33
C ALA A 178 -6.81 -3.53 -14.86
N ARG A 179 -7.88 -3.10 -15.54
CA ARG A 179 -7.95 -3.08 -17.02
C ARG A 179 -6.85 -2.22 -17.65
N GLN A 180 -6.39 -1.19 -16.94
CA GLN A 180 -5.29 -0.32 -17.36
C GLN A 180 -3.91 -0.91 -17.00
N GLY A 181 -3.83 -2.12 -16.43
CA GLY A 181 -2.58 -2.74 -16.00
C GLY A 181 -1.94 -2.11 -14.76
N LYS A 182 -2.66 -1.24 -14.04
CA LYS A 182 -2.16 -0.53 -12.84
C LYS A 182 -2.26 -1.34 -11.55
N VAL A 183 -3.10 -2.37 -11.56
CA VAL A 183 -3.35 -3.27 -10.42
C VAL A 183 -3.51 -4.68 -10.96
N SER A 184 -2.83 -5.66 -10.35
CA SER A 184 -2.89 -7.06 -10.73
C SER A 184 -3.84 -7.87 -9.85
N SER A 185 -3.89 -7.54 -8.57
CA SER A 185 -4.74 -8.22 -7.58
C SER A 185 -4.97 -7.32 -6.38
N LEU A 186 -5.97 -7.63 -5.55
CA LEU A 186 -6.22 -6.94 -4.29
C LEU A 186 -5.90 -7.86 -3.11
N LEU A 187 -5.07 -7.41 -2.19
CA LEU A 187 -4.84 -8.07 -0.91
C LEU A 187 -5.82 -7.49 0.11
N LEU A 188 -6.94 -8.15 0.30
CA LEU A 188 -7.96 -7.68 1.24
C LEU A 188 -7.47 -7.86 2.68
N SER A 189 -7.58 -6.80 3.49
CA SER A 189 -7.14 -6.77 4.88
C SER A 189 -8.24 -6.25 5.81
N GLY A 190 -8.13 -6.56 7.11
CA GLY A 190 -9.10 -6.18 8.13
C GLY A 190 -9.90 -7.36 8.66
N GLY A 191 -10.83 -7.09 9.58
CA GLY A 191 -11.70 -8.10 10.20
C GLY A 191 -12.89 -8.52 9.31
N SER A 192 -12.63 -8.79 8.04
CA SER A 192 -13.68 -9.10 7.08
C SER A 192 -14.35 -10.44 7.38
N SER A 193 -15.68 -10.47 7.36
CA SER A 193 -16.43 -11.73 7.43
C SER A 193 -16.24 -12.55 6.15
N VAL A 194 -16.49 -13.86 6.24
CA VAL A 194 -16.50 -14.75 5.06
C VAL A 194 -17.47 -14.23 3.99
N ASP A 195 -18.61 -13.68 4.41
CA ASP A 195 -19.61 -13.14 3.49
C ASP A 195 -19.11 -11.90 2.74
N ALA A 196 -18.37 -11.02 3.41
CA ALA A 196 -17.73 -9.88 2.74
C ALA A 196 -16.68 -10.32 1.71
N LEU A 197 -15.86 -11.32 2.04
CA LEU A 197 -14.88 -11.88 1.11
C LEU A 197 -15.56 -12.56 -0.09
N ARG A 198 -16.63 -13.33 0.17
CA ARG A 198 -17.42 -13.96 -0.89
C ARG A 198 -18.04 -12.92 -1.81
N PHE A 199 -18.66 -11.89 -1.24
CA PHE A 199 -19.24 -10.79 -2.02
C PHE A 199 -18.21 -10.13 -2.95
N VAL A 200 -17.03 -9.79 -2.43
CA VAL A 200 -15.98 -9.19 -3.27
C VAL A 200 -15.52 -10.18 -4.34
N ALA A 201 -15.34 -11.45 -4.04
CA ALA A 201 -14.93 -12.46 -5.01
C ALA A 201 -15.97 -12.60 -6.15
N GLU A 202 -17.28 -12.64 -5.84
CA GLU A 202 -18.35 -12.70 -6.82
C GLU A 202 -18.42 -11.45 -7.73
N GLU A 203 -17.99 -10.31 -7.20
CA GLU A 203 -17.97 -9.06 -7.99
C GLU A 203 -16.73 -8.92 -8.88
N VAL A 204 -15.62 -9.64 -8.64
CA VAL A 204 -14.36 -9.45 -9.38
C VAL A 204 -13.91 -10.64 -10.20
N LEU A 205 -14.38 -11.84 -9.89
CA LEU A 205 -14.09 -13.09 -10.63
C LEU A 205 -15.16 -13.39 -11.65
#